data_241fe047edaa5e34ee8eeeb368d38518
#
_entry.id   241fe047edaa5e34ee8eeeb368d38518
#
_cell.length_a   1.000
_cell.length_b   1.000
_cell.length_c   1.000
_cell.angle_alpha   90.00
_cell.angle_beta   90.00
_cell.angle_gamma   90.00
#
_symmetry.space_group_name_H-M   'P 1'
#
loop_
_entity.id
_entity.type
_entity.pdbx_description
1 polymer ?
#
loop_
_entity_poly.entity_id
_entity_poly.type
_entity_poly.pdbx_seq_one_letter_code
_entity_poly.pdbx_strand_id
1 'polypeptide(L)'
;MKYFGEGLSEQHKKLQHRIQKEQELEAAKELFLSLHAALHASAVSETPCNEVDALLQDLQEYEYAIMPTREAETIAWVIWHIARIEDLTMNMLVARQEQVWNPDWKQRLQIMLD
;
A
#
# COMPACT_ATOMS: atom_id res chain seq x y z
N MET A 1 -3.26 -13.77 19.74
CA MET A 1 -2.22 -12.94 19.11
C MET A 1 -2.82 -12.13 17.97
N LYS A 2 -2.54 -10.84 17.97
CA LYS A 2 -3.03 -9.95 16.91
C LYS A 2 -2.16 -10.10 15.66
N TYR A 3 -2.78 -10.33 14.52
CA TYR A 3 -2.06 -10.38 13.24
C TYR A 3 -2.16 -9.04 12.52
N PHE A 4 -1.23 -8.80 11.60
CA PHE A 4 -1.24 -7.59 10.79
C PHE A 4 -2.54 -7.48 9.99
N GLY A 5 -3.16 -6.32 10.07
CA GLY A 5 -4.41 -6.08 9.34
C GLY A 5 -5.65 -6.61 10.03
N GLU A 6 -5.55 -7.05 11.28
CA GLU A 6 -6.72 -7.46 12.05
C GLU A 6 -7.74 -6.32 12.08
N GLY A 7 -8.97 -6.64 11.73
CA GLY A 7 -10.05 -5.66 11.64
C GLY A 7 -10.18 -4.97 10.28
N LEU A 8 -9.16 -5.02 9.44
CA LEU A 8 -9.23 -4.36 8.12
C LEU A 8 -10.29 -4.99 7.21
N SER A 9 -10.51 -6.30 7.33
CA SER A 9 -11.55 -6.98 6.55
C SER A 9 -12.94 -6.40 6.82
N GLU A 10 -13.24 -6.14 8.08
CA GLU A 10 -14.51 -5.54 8.46
C GLU A 10 -14.65 -4.10 7.98
N GLN A 11 -13.55 -3.34 8.08
CA GLN A 11 -13.52 -1.97 7.55
C GLN A 11 -13.74 -1.97 6.04
N HIS A 12 -13.15 -2.92 5.34
CA HIS A 12 -13.32 -3.06 3.91
C HIS A 12 -14.78 -3.38 3.54
N LYS A 13 -15.44 -4.24 4.31
CA LYS A 13 -16.87 -4.52 4.11
C LYS A 13 -17.72 -3.27 4.31
N LYS A 14 -17.41 -2.47 5.33
CA LYS A 14 -18.10 -1.20 5.56
C LYS A 14 -17.94 -0.27 4.37
N LEU A 15 -16.73 -0.19 3.80
CA LEU A 15 -16.47 0.62 2.63
C LEU A 15 -17.33 0.16 1.45
N GLN A 16 -17.39 -1.14 1.20
CA GLN A 16 -18.18 -1.70 0.11
C GLN A 16 -19.67 -1.32 0.23
N HIS A 17 -20.19 -1.28 1.44
CA HIS A 17 -21.58 -0.88 1.67
C HIS A 17 -21.78 0.63 1.50
N ARG A 18 -20.87 1.43 2.08
CA ARG A 18 -20.99 2.89 2.06
C ARG A 18 -20.84 3.49 0.67
N ILE A 19 -19.95 2.91 -0.13
CA ILE A 19 -19.69 3.44 -1.48
C ILE A 19 -20.90 3.30 -2.41
N GLN A 20 -21.86 2.43 -2.08
CA GLN A 20 -23.06 2.21 -2.85
C GLN A 20 -24.18 3.20 -2.50
N LYS A 21 -24.01 4.01 -1.48
CA LYS A 21 -25.02 4.95 -0.99
C LYS A 21 -24.55 6.37 -1.14
N GLU A 22 -25.29 7.16 -1.91
CA GLU A 22 -24.93 8.54 -2.20
C GLU A 22 -24.77 9.38 -0.94
N GLN A 23 -25.68 9.21 0.04
CA GLN A 23 -25.64 9.97 1.28
C GLN A 23 -24.51 9.58 2.21
N GLU A 24 -23.83 8.45 1.94
CA GLU A 24 -22.70 8.01 2.74
C GLU A 24 -21.36 8.17 2.01
N LEU A 25 -21.35 8.90 0.89
CA LEU A 25 -20.16 9.03 0.05
C LEU A 25 -18.99 9.68 0.79
N GLU A 26 -19.23 10.72 1.57
CA GLU A 26 -18.15 11.37 2.32
C GLU A 26 -17.56 10.42 3.38
N ALA A 27 -18.39 9.67 4.08
CA ALA A 27 -17.91 8.66 5.02
C ALA A 27 -17.12 7.55 4.29
N ALA A 28 -17.54 7.19 3.09
CA ALA A 28 -16.82 6.22 2.28
C ALA A 28 -15.43 6.73 1.89
N LYS A 29 -15.32 7.99 1.50
CA LYS A 29 -14.02 8.60 1.17
C LYS A 29 -13.08 8.61 2.36
N GLU A 30 -13.56 9.00 3.54
CA GLU A 30 -12.76 9.01 4.76
C GLU A 30 -12.27 7.61 5.10
N LEU A 31 -13.16 6.63 5.00
CA LEU A 31 -12.82 5.25 5.29
C LEU A 31 -11.79 4.71 4.28
N PHE A 32 -11.97 5.04 3.00
CA PHE A 32 -11.01 4.66 1.95
C PHE A 32 -9.62 5.21 2.26
N LEU A 33 -9.53 6.50 2.61
CA LEU A 33 -8.24 7.13 2.91
C LEU A 33 -7.60 6.53 4.16
N SER A 34 -8.40 6.18 5.16
CA SER A 34 -7.93 5.52 6.37
C SER A 34 -7.36 4.13 6.06
N LEU A 35 -8.05 3.35 5.24
CA LEU A 35 -7.58 2.03 4.83
C LEU A 35 -6.30 2.12 4.00
N HIS A 36 -6.25 3.09 3.10
CA HIS A 36 -5.07 3.32 2.28
C HIS A 36 -3.86 3.69 3.15
N ALA A 37 -4.05 4.59 4.11
CA ALA A 37 -2.98 5.00 5.01
C ALA A 37 -2.40 3.83 5.80
N ALA A 38 -3.23 2.83 6.14
CA ALA A 38 -2.79 1.67 6.90
C ALA A 38 -1.89 0.71 6.11
N LEU A 39 -1.79 0.88 4.79
CA LEU A 39 -0.93 0.05 3.94
C LEU A 39 0.51 0.57 3.84
N HIS A 40 0.78 1.76 4.37
CA HIS A 40 2.07 2.42 4.23
C HIS A 40 2.61 2.88 5.57
N ALA A 41 3.93 3.09 5.62
CA ALA A 41 4.55 3.71 6.78
C ALA A 41 3.89 5.07 7.04
N SER A 42 3.76 5.45 8.31
CA SER A 42 3.06 6.67 8.70
C SER A 42 3.60 7.93 8.05
N ALA A 43 4.91 7.98 7.78
CA ALA A 43 5.54 9.12 7.12
C ALA A 43 4.99 9.38 5.71
N VAL A 44 4.52 8.34 5.02
CA VAL A 44 3.98 8.46 3.66
C VAL A 44 2.66 9.23 3.66
N SER A 45 1.82 8.99 4.66
CA SER A 45 0.48 9.57 4.75
C SER A 45 0.37 10.65 5.82
N GLU A 46 1.48 10.99 6.48
CA GLU A 46 1.50 11.98 7.56
C GLU A 46 0.48 11.66 8.67
N THR A 47 0.38 10.38 9.01
CA THR A 47 -0.52 9.87 10.06
C THR A 47 0.28 9.50 11.31
N PRO A 48 -0.39 9.25 12.44
CA PRO A 48 0.28 8.67 13.60
C PRO A 48 0.84 7.28 13.28
N CYS A 49 1.81 6.83 14.06
CA CYS A 49 2.45 5.53 13.88
C CYS A 49 1.42 4.41 13.78
N ASN A 50 1.68 3.46 12.89
CA ASN A 50 0.76 2.38 12.57
C ASN A 50 1.46 1.01 12.60
N GLU A 51 0.74 -0.05 12.20
CA GLU A 51 1.28 -1.40 12.20
C GLU A 51 2.44 -1.58 11.21
N VAL A 52 2.43 -0.85 10.10
CA VAL A 52 3.55 -0.92 9.13
C VAL A 52 4.83 -0.40 9.78
N ASP A 53 4.74 0.73 10.48
CA ASP A 53 5.90 1.26 11.22
C ASP A 53 6.44 0.23 12.21
N ALA A 54 5.54 -0.42 12.94
CA ALA A 54 5.92 -1.43 13.92
C ALA A 54 6.63 -2.63 13.27
N LEU A 55 6.19 -3.04 12.08
CA LEU A 55 6.82 -4.14 11.36
C LEU A 55 8.22 -3.77 10.83
N LEU A 56 8.42 -2.52 10.45
CA LEU A 56 9.65 -2.10 9.78
C LEU A 56 10.68 -1.49 10.73
N GLN A 57 10.31 -1.18 11.97
CA GLN A 57 11.13 -0.36 12.87
C GLN A 57 12.50 -0.94 13.20
N ASP A 58 12.63 -2.27 13.24
CA ASP A 58 13.86 -2.95 13.61
C ASP A 58 14.56 -3.64 12.43
N LEU A 59 14.11 -3.39 11.21
CA LEU A 59 14.73 -3.97 10.03
C LEU A 59 16.01 -3.23 9.65
N GLN A 60 17.06 -4.01 9.39
CA GLN A 60 18.30 -3.45 8.84
C GLN A 60 18.17 -3.34 7.31
N GLU A 61 18.94 -2.43 6.72
CA GLU A 61 18.86 -2.19 5.28
C GLU A 61 19.03 -3.47 4.46
N TYR A 62 19.98 -4.32 4.82
CA TYR A 62 20.25 -5.55 4.06
C TYR A 62 19.09 -6.56 4.15
N GLU A 63 18.28 -6.50 5.20
CA GLU A 63 17.19 -7.45 5.40
C GLU A 63 16.06 -7.27 4.39
N TYR A 64 15.93 -6.09 3.82
CA TYR A 64 14.92 -5.83 2.77
C TYR A 64 15.16 -6.65 1.52
N ALA A 65 16.38 -7.10 1.29
CA ALA A 65 16.76 -7.86 0.10
C ALA A 65 16.84 -9.37 0.33
N ILE A 66 16.54 -9.86 1.52
CA ILE A 66 16.62 -11.29 1.84
C ILE A 66 15.33 -11.99 1.46
N MET A 67 15.47 -13.12 0.75
CA MET A 67 14.36 -14.03 0.48
C MET A 67 14.31 -15.05 1.62
N PRO A 68 13.24 -15.07 2.43
CA PRO A 68 13.19 -16.03 3.57
C PRO A 68 13.10 -17.49 3.12
N THR A 69 12.54 -17.75 1.94
CA THR A 69 12.53 -19.07 1.31
C THR A 69 12.71 -18.90 -0.19
N ARG A 70 12.86 -20.03 -0.91
CA ARG A 70 13.01 -19.98 -2.37
C ARG A 70 11.76 -19.46 -3.08
N GLU A 71 10.59 -19.63 -2.48
CA GLU A 71 9.33 -19.24 -3.08
C GLU A 71 8.81 -17.88 -2.55
N ALA A 72 9.46 -17.33 -1.53
CA ALA A 72 9.02 -16.08 -0.93
C ALA A 72 9.70 -14.89 -1.60
N GLU A 73 8.94 -13.79 -1.68
CA GLU A 73 9.47 -12.54 -2.20
C GLU A 73 10.25 -11.77 -1.12
N THR A 74 11.07 -10.82 -1.54
CA THR A 74 11.76 -9.93 -0.61
C THR A 74 10.79 -8.86 -0.07
N ILE A 75 11.12 -8.28 1.07
CA ILE A 75 10.35 -7.16 1.63
C ILE A 75 10.36 -5.97 0.64
N ALA A 76 11.53 -5.69 0.05
CA ALA A 76 11.64 -4.62 -0.95
C ALA A 76 10.71 -4.85 -2.13
N TRP A 77 10.62 -6.09 -2.62
CA TRP A 77 9.72 -6.41 -3.72
C TRP A 77 8.25 -6.18 -3.33
N VAL A 78 7.86 -6.60 -2.13
CA VAL A 78 6.48 -6.44 -1.66
C VAL A 78 6.11 -4.95 -1.57
N ILE A 79 6.99 -4.13 -1.01
CA ILE A 79 6.76 -2.68 -0.90
C ILE A 79 6.64 -2.06 -2.29
N TRP A 80 7.55 -2.41 -3.20
CA TRP A 80 7.49 -1.94 -4.59
C TRP A 80 6.21 -2.37 -5.28
N HIS A 81 5.82 -3.63 -5.08
CA HIS A 81 4.61 -4.19 -5.69
C HIS A 81 3.34 -3.45 -5.24
N ILE A 82 3.23 -3.16 -3.94
CA ILE A 82 2.10 -2.38 -3.41
C ILE A 82 2.03 -1.03 -4.12
N ALA A 83 3.15 -0.32 -4.21
CA ALA A 83 3.21 0.98 -4.87
C ALA A 83 2.84 0.89 -6.35
N ARG A 84 3.30 -0.16 -7.05
CA ARG A 84 2.98 -0.37 -8.47
C ARG A 84 1.48 -0.61 -8.70
N ILE A 85 0.86 -1.43 -7.87
CA ILE A 85 -0.57 -1.70 -7.99
C ILE A 85 -1.37 -0.42 -7.75
N GLU A 86 -1.01 0.38 -6.76
CA GLU A 86 -1.68 1.65 -6.51
C GLU A 86 -1.53 2.61 -7.68
N ASP A 87 -0.32 2.74 -8.21
CA ASP A 87 -0.03 3.63 -9.33
C ASP A 87 -0.87 3.27 -10.55
N LEU A 88 -0.89 1.98 -10.93
CA LEU A 88 -1.69 1.51 -12.05
C LEU A 88 -3.19 1.76 -11.81
N THR A 89 -3.66 1.40 -10.62
CA THR A 89 -5.08 1.46 -10.30
C THR A 89 -5.57 2.91 -10.22
N MET A 90 -4.91 3.72 -9.40
CA MET A 90 -5.41 5.07 -9.13
C MET A 90 -5.13 6.04 -10.27
N ASN A 91 -3.94 5.97 -10.88
CA ASN A 91 -3.61 6.89 -11.95
C ASN A 91 -4.20 6.47 -13.29
N MET A 92 -3.97 5.24 -13.71
CA MET A 92 -4.39 4.83 -15.05
C MET A 92 -5.86 4.42 -15.13
N LEU A 93 -6.36 3.65 -14.17
CA LEU A 93 -7.75 3.15 -14.23
C LEU A 93 -8.75 4.16 -13.69
N VAL A 94 -8.48 4.78 -12.54
CA VAL A 94 -9.44 5.68 -11.90
C VAL A 94 -9.33 7.09 -12.47
N ALA A 95 -8.15 7.69 -12.40
CA ALA A 95 -7.94 9.08 -12.80
C ALA A 95 -7.72 9.26 -14.31
N ARG A 96 -7.45 8.18 -15.03
CA ARG A 96 -7.18 8.18 -16.48
C ARG A 96 -6.05 9.13 -16.84
N GLN A 97 -4.98 9.07 -16.07
CA GLN A 97 -3.77 9.86 -16.28
C GLN A 97 -2.57 8.94 -16.31
N GLU A 98 -1.41 9.49 -16.64
CA GLU A 98 -0.18 8.70 -16.69
C GLU A 98 0.20 8.20 -15.30
N GLN A 99 0.79 7.00 -15.27
CA GLN A 99 1.35 6.44 -14.04
C GLN A 99 2.59 7.22 -13.62
N VAL A 100 2.90 7.17 -12.33
CA VAL A 100 4.14 7.74 -11.80
C VAL A 100 5.35 6.95 -12.26
N TRP A 101 5.20 5.63 -12.38
CA TRP A 101 6.25 4.74 -12.84
C TRP A 101 6.63 5.06 -14.28
N ASN A 102 7.88 5.42 -14.50
CA ASN A 102 8.41 5.81 -15.80
C ASN A 102 9.85 5.30 -15.95
N PRO A 103 10.49 5.49 -17.13
CA PRO A 103 11.87 5.03 -17.33
C PRO A 103 12.88 5.57 -16.32
N ASP A 104 12.69 6.80 -15.85
CA ASP A 104 13.54 7.41 -14.81
C ASP A 104 13.47 6.62 -13.50
N TRP A 105 12.27 6.33 -13.03
CA TRP A 105 12.07 5.54 -11.81
C TRP A 105 12.64 4.14 -11.96
N LYS A 106 12.41 3.53 -13.12
CA LYS A 106 12.91 2.19 -13.43
C LYS A 106 14.44 2.15 -13.33
N GLN A 107 15.10 3.16 -13.91
CA GLN A 107 16.56 3.27 -13.86
C GLN A 107 17.06 3.53 -12.44
N ARG A 108 16.43 4.45 -11.71
CA ARG A 108 16.81 4.81 -10.34
C ARG A 108 16.74 3.62 -9.38
N LEU A 109 15.75 2.77 -9.56
CA LEU A 109 15.57 1.59 -8.71
C LEU A 109 16.29 0.36 -9.26
N GLN A 110 16.90 0.46 -10.45
CA GLN A 110 17.63 -0.63 -11.10
C GLN A 110 16.78 -1.88 -11.27
N ILE A 111 15.50 -1.69 -11.56
CA ILE A 111 14.56 -2.79 -11.76
C ILE A 111 14.47 -3.08 -13.27
N MET A 112 14.62 -4.34 -13.63
CA MET A 112 14.60 -4.76 -15.03
C MET A 112 13.22 -5.12 -15.55
N LEU A 113 12.24 -5.27 -14.67
CA LEU A 113 10.86 -5.61 -15.01
C LEU A 113 9.98 -4.38 -15.00
N ASP A 114 8.95 -4.37 -15.84
CA ASP A 114 7.97 -3.30 -15.90
C ASP A 114 6.93 -3.40 -14.79
#